data_acbeb287b84cca1954886d5f70ded832
#
_entry.id   acbeb287b84cca1954886d5f70ded832
#
_cell.length_a   1.000
_cell.length_b   1.000
_cell.length_c   1.000
_cell.angle_alpha   90.00
_cell.angle_beta   90.00
_cell.angle_gamma   90.00
#
_symmetry.space_group_name_H-M   'P 1'
#
loop_
_entity.id
_entity.type
_entity.pdbx_description
1 polymer ?
#
loop_
_entity_poly.entity_id
_entity_poly.type
_entity_poly.pdbx_seq_one_letter_code
_entity_poly.pdbx_strand_id
1 'polypeptide(L)'
;GGSLTGLVTAISLSKLNCKIDLITGNLVKNFESSRTIAVSENNFHFLNKLNITKSLKKEIWTCSKMKLYTEVKSEKFSEIFELNKEGKNENIFYMVENSKIMKFMMNKVEKIKSISLKKNKKVSSIYTSGSLKRVKFNNNISKYNLVIVCSGHNSTLIKNLFNDKIIKNSYKEFAVTTII
;
A
#
# COMPACT_ATOMS: atom_id res chain seq x y z
N GLY A 1 -3.79 -8.74 -3.66
CA GLY A 1 -4.07 -7.34 -3.98
C GLY A 1 -2.93 -6.64 -4.70
N GLY A 2 -3.25 -5.89 -5.74
CA GLY A 2 -2.27 -5.18 -6.58
C GLY A 2 -1.99 -3.73 -6.13
N SER A 3 -2.28 -3.38 -4.88
CA SER A 3 -1.92 -2.10 -4.28
C SER A 3 -0.53 -2.14 -3.65
N LEU A 4 -0.04 -1.00 -3.16
CA LEU A 4 1.25 -0.89 -2.49
C LEU A 4 1.47 -2.00 -1.45
N THR A 5 0.51 -2.22 -0.55
CA THR A 5 0.59 -3.25 0.49
C THR A 5 0.81 -4.64 -0.10
N GLY A 6 0.05 -5.02 -1.11
CA GLY A 6 0.17 -6.35 -1.72
C GLY A 6 1.50 -6.54 -2.47
N LEU A 7 1.96 -5.51 -3.18
CA LEU A 7 3.23 -5.54 -3.89
C LEU A 7 4.42 -5.63 -2.93
N VAL A 8 4.44 -4.80 -1.88
CA VAL A 8 5.49 -4.83 -0.85
C VAL A 8 5.51 -6.18 -0.14
N THR A 9 4.33 -6.70 0.22
CA THR A 9 4.20 -8.02 0.86
C THR A 9 4.77 -9.13 -0.02
N ALA A 10 4.42 -9.15 -1.31
CA ALA A 10 4.95 -10.15 -2.24
C ALA A 10 6.48 -10.06 -2.40
N ILE A 11 7.01 -8.85 -2.56
CA ILE A 11 8.46 -8.61 -2.65
C ILE A 11 9.18 -9.05 -1.37
N SER A 12 8.61 -8.76 -0.20
CA SER A 12 9.19 -9.15 1.09
C SER A 12 9.22 -10.67 1.27
N LEU A 13 8.11 -11.34 1.00
CA LEU A 13 8.00 -12.79 1.14
C LEU A 13 8.84 -13.54 0.10
N SER A 14 9.11 -12.96 -1.06
CA SER A 14 9.97 -13.59 -2.07
C SER A 14 11.39 -13.85 -1.58
N LYS A 15 11.84 -13.10 -0.54
CA LYS A 15 13.14 -13.30 0.11
C LYS A 15 13.17 -14.50 1.07
N LEU A 16 12.03 -15.08 1.37
CA LEU A 16 11.87 -16.24 2.28
C LEU A 16 11.74 -17.57 1.53
N ASN A 17 12.19 -17.65 0.28
CA ASN A 17 12.06 -18.82 -0.59
C ASN A 17 10.62 -19.35 -0.77
N CYS A 18 9.62 -18.49 -0.60
CA CYS A 18 8.22 -18.82 -0.80
C CYS A 18 7.86 -18.75 -2.29
N LYS A 19 7.05 -19.71 -2.77
CA LYS A 19 6.34 -19.58 -4.05
C LYS A 19 5.09 -18.73 -3.82
N ILE A 20 4.92 -17.66 -4.57
CA ILE A 20 3.90 -16.65 -4.32
C ILE A 20 3.02 -16.48 -5.54
N ASP A 21 1.71 -16.65 -5.36
CA ASP A 21 0.71 -16.23 -6.33
C ASP A 21 0.20 -14.84 -5.91
N LEU A 22 0.56 -13.81 -6.65
CA LEU A 22 0.04 -12.46 -6.46
C LEU A 22 -1.20 -12.27 -7.34
N ILE A 23 -2.37 -12.40 -6.74
CA ILE A 23 -3.65 -12.26 -7.44
C ILE A 23 -4.11 -10.81 -7.39
N THR A 24 -4.29 -10.20 -8.56
CA THR A 24 -4.70 -8.80 -8.69
C THR A 24 -5.96 -8.66 -9.54
N GLY A 25 -6.80 -7.70 -9.19
CA GLY A 25 -7.86 -7.21 -10.07
C GLY A 25 -7.31 -6.32 -11.18
N ASN A 26 -8.18 -5.49 -11.75
CA ASN A 26 -7.76 -4.48 -12.71
C ASN A 26 -6.90 -3.40 -12.01
N LEU A 27 -5.70 -3.18 -12.54
CA LEU A 27 -4.68 -2.30 -11.96
C LEU A 27 -4.61 -0.92 -12.60
N VAL A 28 -5.30 -0.69 -13.71
CA VAL A 28 -5.16 0.55 -14.51
C VAL A 28 -5.36 1.79 -13.66
N LYS A 29 -6.44 1.84 -12.86
CA LYS A 29 -6.73 2.99 -11.99
C LYS A 29 -5.65 3.31 -10.95
N ASN A 30 -4.85 2.32 -10.56
CA ASN A 30 -3.78 2.53 -9.56
C ASN A 30 -2.55 3.24 -10.14
N PHE A 31 -2.39 3.23 -11.46
CA PHE A 31 -1.26 3.85 -12.15
C PHE A 31 -1.54 5.27 -12.65
N GLU A 32 -2.78 5.70 -12.61
CA GLU A 32 -3.23 7.03 -13.07
C GLU A 32 -3.38 8.04 -11.91
N SER A 33 -3.09 7.60 -10.69
CA SER A 33 -3.24 8.43 -9.50
C SER A 33 -2.11 9.47 -9.41
N SER A 34 -2.46 10.75 -9.41
CA SER A 34 -1.54 11.86 -9.11
C SER A 34 -1.25 12.03 -7.61
N ARG A 35 -1.84 11.19 -6.75
CA ARG A 35 -1.67 11.28 -5.30
C ARG A 35 -0.23 11.01 -4.89
N THR A 36 0.27 11.83 -3.97
CA THR A 36 1.51 11.55 -3.25
C THR A 36 1.23 10.73 -1.99
N ILE A 37 2.23 9.99 -1.57
CA ILE A 37 2.24 9.28 -0.30
C ILE A 37 3.40 9.78 0.54
N ALA A 38 3.17 9.95 1.83
CA ALA A 38 4.18 10.25 2.82
C ALA A 38 4.65 8.93 3.45
N VAL A 39 5.92 8.61 3.27
CA VAL A 39 6.55 7.42 3.83
C VAL A 39 7.38 7.83 5.03
N SER A 40 7.08 7.31 6.21
CA SER A 40 7.86 7.57 7.41
C SER A 40 9.28 7.01 7.27
N GLU A 41 10.23 7.54 8.03
CA GLU A 41 11.64 7.14 7.97
C GLU A 41 11.82 5.62 8.16
N ASN A 42 11.16 5.02 9.15
CA ASN A 42 11.24 3.58 9.38
C ASN A 42 10.74 2.76 8.18
N ASN A 43 9.62 3.18 7.58
CA ASN A 43 9.09 2.53 6.38
C ASN A 43 10.02 2.75 5.18
N PHE A 44 10.63 3.92 5.07
CA PHE A 44 11.61 4.21 4.02
C PHE A 44 12.85 3.29 4.14
N HIS A 45 13.38 3.11 5.34
CA HIS A 45 14.47 2.16 5.59
C HIS A 45 14.07 0.72 5.27
N PHE A 46 12.85 0.32 5.60
CA PHE A 46 12.33 -0.99 5.22
C PHE A 46 12.26 -1.16 3.70
N LEU A 47 11.71 -0.20 2.98
CA LEU A 47 11.67 -0.21 1.51
C LEU A 47 13.08 -0.20 0.89
N ASN A 48 14.04 0.46 1.53
CA ASN A 48 15.43 0.46 1.10
C ASN A 48 16.07 -0.94 1.23
N LYS A 49 15.82 -1.65 2.33
CA LYS A 49 16.25 -3.07 2.50
C LYS A 49 15.66 -3.99 1.43
N LEU A 50 14.51 -3.64 0.89
CA LEU A 50 13.89 -4.34 -0.23
C LEU A 50 14.44 -3.89 -1.60
N ASN A 51 15.39 -2.97 -1.65
CA ASN A 51 15.93 -2.33 -2.85
C ASN A 51 14.84 -1.65 -3.71
N ILE A 52 13.85 -1.02 -3.08
CA ILE A 52 12.77 -0.30 -3.75
C ILE A 52 13.15 1.17 -3.93
N THR A 53 13.72 1.79 -2.92
CA THR A 53 14.02 3.23 -2.91
C THR A 53 15.19 3.64 -3.79
N LYS A 54 16.17 2.75 -4.02
CA LYS A 54 17.37 3.07 -4.82
C LYS A 54 17.02 3.59 -6.23
N SER A 55 16.05 2.97 -6.88
CA SER A 55 15.63 3.35 -8.24
C SER A 55 14.66 4.53 -8.26
N LEU A 56 14.14 4.94 -7.10
CA LEU A 56 13.22 6.06 -6.95
C LEU A 56 13.89 7.33 -6.43
N LYS A 57 15.22 7.35 -6.25
CA LYS A 57 15.94 8.48 -5.62
C LYS A 57 15.59 9.85 -6.21
N LYS A 58 15.41 9.93 -7.52
CA LYS A 58 15.07 11.18 -8.21
C LYS A 58 13.59 11.59 -8.09
N GLU A 59 12.76 10.69 -7.62
CA GLU A 59 11.30 10.80 -7.52
C GLU A 59 10.81 10.96 -6.07
N ILE A 60 11.76 11.09 -5.15
CA ILE A 60 11.48 11.17 -3.71
C ILE A 60 11.88 12.57 -3.23
N TRP A 61 10.94 13.24 -2.61
CA TRP A 61 11.17 14.50 -1.92
C TRP A 61 11.25 14.27 -0.41
N THR A 62 12.29 14.79 0.21
CA THR A 62 12.44 14.72 1.66
C THR A 62 11.69 15.86 2.33
N CYS A 63 11.04 15.56 3.44
CA CYS A 63 10.33 16.53 4.26
C CYS A 63 10.89 16.48 5.69
N SER A 64 11.56 17.56 6.10
CA SER A 64 12.12 17.71 7.46
C SER A 64 11.21 18.50 8.39
N LYS A 65 10.19 19.17 7.85
CA LYS A 65 9.28 20.01 8.62
C LYS A 65 7.83 19.82 8.16
N MET A 66 6.92 19.73 9.10
CA MET A 66 5.48 19.69 8.86
C MET A 66 4.78 20.66 9.81
N LYS A 67 3.85 21.46 9.28
CA LYS A 67 3.03 22.38 10.05
C LYS A 67 1.56 22.07 9.83
N LEU A 68 0.79 22.11 10.89
CA LEU A 68 -0.66 21.97 10.86
C LEU A 68 -1.29 23.30 11.29
N TYR A 69 -2.26 23.76 10.52
CA TYR A 69 -2.99 24.99 10.76
C TYR A 69 -4.47 24.71 10.94
N THR A 70 -5.14 25.53 11.74
CA THR A 70 -6.59 25.56 11.83
C THR A 70 -7.10 26.95 11.43
N GLU A 71 -8.30 27.00 10.92
CA GLU A 71 -8.99 28.25 10.68
C GLU A 71 -9.51 28.83 12.00
N VAL A 72 -9.18 30.06 12.28
CA VAL A 72 -9.72 30.82 13.42
C VAL A 72 -10.70 31.83 12.86
N LYS A 73 -11.81 32.11 13.55
CA LYS A 73 -12.82 33.11 13.17
C LYS A 73 -12.12 34.39 12.67
N SER A 74 -12.41 34.80 11.44
CA SER A 74 -11.86 35.98 10.72
C SER A 74 -10.72 35.73 9.73
N GLU A 75 -10.80 34.67 8.91
CA GLU A 75 -9.89 34.40 7.79
C GLU A 75 -8.38 34.30 8.16
N LYS A 76 -8.08 34.09 9.43
CA LYS A 76 -6.72 33.87 9.91
C LYS A 76 -6.48 32.40 10.19
N PHE A 77 -5.39 31.87 9.66
CA PHE A 77 -4.91 30.54 10.01
C PHE A 77 -3.98 30.64 11.22
N SER A 78 -4.27 29.84 12.26
CA SER A 78 -3.40 29.69 13.42
C SER A 78 -2.68 28.36 13.34
N GLU A 79 -1.36 28.38 13.55
CA GLU A 79 -0.56 27.16 13.66
C GLU A 79 -0.92 26.42 14.95
N ILE A 80 -1.35 25.16 14.82
CA ILE A 80 -1.69 24.31 15.96
C ILE A 80 -0.52 23.44 16.35
N PHE A 81 0.27 23.04 15.38
CA PHE A 81 1.30 22.04 15.57
C PHE A 81 2.40 22.17 14.54
N GLU A 82 3.63 22.10 15.00
CA GLU A 82 4.81 21.98 14.15
C GLU A 82 5.57 20.72 14.52
N LEU A 83 5.87 19.89 13.54
CA LEU A 83 6.82 18.80 13.66
C LEU A 83 8.07 19.19 12.88
N ASN A 84 9.19 19.24 13.58
CA ASN A 84 10.49 19.59 13.02
C ASN A 84 11.54 18.61 13.54
N LYS A 85 12.39 18.11 12.64
CA LYS A 85 13.58 17.36 13.03
C LYS A 85 14.81 18.25 12.88
N GLU A 86 15.46 18.56 13.97
CA GLU A 86 16.60 19.51 14.05
C GLU A 86 17.95 18.92 13.62
N GLY A 87 18.01 17.63 13.32
CA GLY A 87 19.24 16.96 12.87
C GLY A 87 19.57 17.22 11.40
N LYS A 88 20.84 17.47 11.08
CA LYS A 88 21.32 17.81 9.71
C LYS A 88 21.00 16.83 8.60
N ASN A 89 20.42 15.67 8.85
CA ASN A 89 20.02 14.68 7.82
C ASN A 89 18.77 13.87 8.23
N GLU A 90 17.96 14.39 9.14
CA GLU A 90 16.79 13.70 9.60
C GLU A 90 15.54 14.20 8.85
N ASN A 91 14.81 13.27 8.25
CA ASN A 91 13.56 13.56 7.58
C ASN A 91 12.38 12.99 8.36
N ILE A 92 11.28 13.72 8.40
CA ILE A 92 10.04 13.25 9.00
C ILE A 92 9.37 12.27 8.05
N PHE A 93 9.32 12.67 6.77
CA PHE A 93 8.70 11.90 5.70
C PHE A 93 9.52 11.97 4.42
N TYR A 94 9.29 10.96 3.60
CA TYR A 94 9.72 10.87 2.22
C TYR A 94 8.47 10.87 1.35
N MET A 95 8.28 11.93 0.59
CA MET A 95 7.13 12.09 -0.30
C MET A 95 7.44 11.46 -1.65
N VAL A 96 6.52 10.68 -2.19
CA VAL A 96 6.65 10.04 -3.50
C VAL A 96 5.29 9.93 -4.18
N GLU A 97 5.26 10.11 -5.50
CA GLU A 97 4.04 9.86 -6.26
C GLU A 97 3.64 8.39 -6.23
N ASN A 98 2.39 8.13 -5.88
CA ASN A 98 1.85 6.78 -5.80
C ASN A 98 1.99 6.01 -7.12
N SER A 99 1.74 6.66 -8.24
CA SER A 99 1.86 6.06 -9.57
C SER A 99 3.29 5.58 -9.86
N LYS A 100 4.29 6.36 -9.49
CA LYS A 100 5.71 6.05 -9.74
C LYS A 100 6.19 4.85 -8.91
N ILE A 101 5.91 4.87 -7.60
CA ILE A 101 6.28 3.76 -6.72
C ILE A 101 5.54 2.47 -7.11
N MET A 102 4.27 2.57 -7.49
CA MET A 102 3.47 1.44 -7.97
C MET A 102 4.05 0.81 -9.24
N LYS A 103 4.35 1.63 -10.26
CA LYS A 103 4.98 1.16 -11.51
C LYS A 103 6.31 0.46 -11.24
N PHE A 104 7.14 1.06 -10.39
CA PHE A 104 8.43 0.48 -10.02
C PHE A 104 8.27 -0.88 -9.33
N MET A 105 7.39 -0.96 -8.33
CA MET A 105 7.15 -2.22 -7.61
C MET A 105 6.56 -3.30 -8.52
N MET A 106 5.66 -2.94 -9.43
CA MET A 106 5.10 -3.88 -10.40
C MET A 106 6.18 -4.46 -11.31
N ASN A 107 7.02 -3.60 -11.89
CA ASN A 107 8.15 -4.04 -12.73
C ASN A 107 9.12 -4.94 -11.96
N LYS A 108 9.30 -4.67 -10.65
CA LYS A 108 10.13 -5.51 -9.79
C LYS A 108 9.48 -6.87 -9.55
N VAL A 109 8.19 -6.92 -9.25
CA VAL A 109 7.42 -8.16 -9.06
C VAL A 109 7.50 -9.05 -10.30
N GLU A 110 7.35 -8.50 -11.49
CA GLU A 110 7.41 -9.23 -12.75
C GLU A 110 8.78 -9.89 -13.02
N LYS A 111 9.85 -9.36 -12.44
CA LYS A 111 11.22 -9.89 -12.57
C LYS A 111 11.56 -10.95 -11.52
N ILE A 112 10.77 -11.11 -10.47
CA ILE A 112 11.05 -12.08 -9.40
C ILE A 112 10.47 -13.44 -9.76
N LYS A 113 11.32 -14.42 -10.05
CA LYS A 113 10.93 -15.77 -10.50
C LYS A 113 9.99 -16.51 -9.53
N SER A 114 10.10 -16.26 -8.24
CA SER A 114 9.24 -16.90 -7.22
C SER A 114 7.84 -16.32 -7.12
N ILE A 115 7.54 -15.20 -7.83
CA ILE A 115 6.23 -14.56 -7.84
C ILE A 115 5.52 -14.83 -9.17
N SER A 116 4.39 -15.52 -9.12
CA SER A 116 3.47 -15.69 -10.24
C SER A 116 2.40 -14.60 -10.17
N LEU A 117 2.44 -13.65 -11.09
CA LEU A 117 1.48 -12.54 -11.14
C LEU A 117 0.23 -12.94 -11.93
N LYS A 118 -0.90 -13.05 -11.25
CA LYS A 118 -2.22 -13.41 -11.82
C LYS A 118 -3.08 -12.15 -11.95
N LYS A 119 -2.93 -11.44 -13.08
CA LYS A 119 -3.65 -10.19 -13.39
C LYS A 119 -5.12 -10.45 -13.72
N ASN A 120 -5.95 -9.44 -13.48
CA ASN A 120 -7.38 -9.42 -13.85
C ASN A 120 -8.17 -10.62 -13.30
N LYS A 121 -7.83 -11.08 -12.09
CA LYS A 121 -8.53 -12.16 -11.42
C LYS A 121 -9.30 -11.63 -10.22
N LYS A 122 -10.58 -11.98 -10.13
CA LYS A 122 -11.43 -11.65 -8.99
C LYS A 122 -11.50 -12.84 -8.04
N VAL A 123 -11.00 -12.67 -6.82
CA VAL A 123 -11.18 -13.66 -5.75
C VAL A 123 -12.63 -13.56 -5.24
N SER A 124 -13.35 -14.66 -5.31
CA SER A 124 -14.75 -14.74 -4.87
C SER A 124 -14.88 -15.27 -3.45
N SER A 125 -14.05 -16.24 -3.05
CA SER A 125 -14.10 -16.81 -1.71
C SER A 125 -12.74 -17.37 -1.26
N ILE A 126 -12.56 -17.40 0.05
CA ILE A 126 -11.44 -18.05 0.74
C ILE A 126 -12.04 -18.88 1.86
N TYR A 127 -11.68 -20.15 1.94
CA TYR A 127 -12.16 -21.06 2.98
C TYR A 127 -11.08 -22.07 3.40
N THR A 128 -11.20 -22.56 4.62
CA THR A 128 -10.26 -23.54 5.19
C THR A 128 -10.58 -24.94 4.66
N SER A 129 -9.55 -25.72 4.38
CA SER A 129 -9.65 -27.12 3.95
C SER A 129 -8.49 -27.92 4.54
N GLY A 130 -8.70 -28.50 5.70
CA GLY A 130 -7.62 -29.07 6.51
C GLY A 130 -6.59 -27.99 6.90
N SER A 131 -5.32 -28.28 6.74
CA SER A 131 -4.21 -27.35 7.00
C SER A 131 -4.04 -26.27 5.92
N LEU A 132 -4.76 -26.37 4.80
CA LEU A 132 -4.63 -25.47 3.67
C LEU A 132 -5.79 -24.48 3.59
N LYS A 133 -5.56 -23.37 2.87
CA LYS A 133 -6.57 -22.40 2.47
C LYS A 133 -6.91 -22.60 1.00
N ARG A 134 -8.18 -22.77 0.67
CA ARG A 134 -8.67 -22.78 -0.70
C ARG A 134 -9.09 -21.40 -1.10
N VAL A 135 -8.60 -20.93 -2.23
CA VAL A 135 -8.93 -19.64 -2.82
C VAL A 135 -9.63 -19.86 -4.15
N LYS A 136 -10.88 -19.40 -4.26
CA LYS A 136 -11.63 -19.43 -5.51
C LYS A 136 -11.47 -18.09 -6.22
N PHE A 137 -10.95 -18.11 -7.43
CA PHE A 137 -10.85 -16.94 -8.29
C PHE A 137 -11.24 -17.29 -9.71
N ASN A 138 -12.14 -16.52 -10.27
CA ASN A 138 -12.88 -16.90 -11.48
C ASN A 138 -13.48 -18.32 -11.29
N ASN A 139 -13.24 -19.24 -12.22
CA ASN A 139 -13.73 -20.63 -12.15
C ASN A 139 -12.69 -21.62 -11.58
N ASN A 140 -11.53 -21.13 -11.11
CA ASN A 140 -10.44 -21.95 -10.61
C ASN A 140 -10.39 -21.96 -9.08
N ILE A 141 -9.97 -23.09 -8.51
CA ILE A 141 -9.69 -23.22 -7.08
C ILE A 141 -8.24 -23.61 -6.92
N SER A 142 -7.50 -22.85 -6.14
CA SER A 142 -6.12 -23.15 -5.76
C SER A 142 -5.99 -23.30 -4.25
N LYS A 143 -5.02 -24.13 -3.82
CA LYS A 143 -4.73 -24.40 -2.40
C LYS A 143 -3.42 -23.71 -2.02
N TYR A 144 -3.38 -23.10 -0.84
CA TYR A 144 -2.23 -22.37 -0.31
C TYR A 144 -2.02 -22.69 1.17
N ASN A 145 -0.76 -22.69 1.61
CA ASN A 145 -0.42 -22.80 3.03
C ASN A 145 -0.79 -21.50 3.79
N LEU A 146 -0.60 -20.35 3.14
CA LEU A 146 -0.89 -19.05 3.71
C LEU A 146 -1.59 -18.17 2.66
N VAL A 147 -2.58 -17.42 3.10
CA VAL A 147 -3.25 -16.40 2.29
C VAL A 147 -3.20 -15.07 3.03
N ILE A 148 -2.67 -14.05 2.37
CA ILE A 148 -2.61 -12.67 2.89
C ILE A 148 -3.55 -11.80 2.06
N VAL A 149 -4.52 -11.18 2.71
CA VAL A 149 -5.55 -10.37 2.05
C VAL A 149 -5.17 -8.90 2.08
N CYS A 150 -4.73 -8.38 0.94
CA CYS A 150 -4.34 -6.97 0.73
C CYS A 150 -5.29 -6.27 -0.24
N SER A 151 -6.60 -6.40 -0.05
CA SER A 151 -7.61 -5.94 -1.02
C SER A 151 -8.22 -4.57 -0.69
N GLY A 152 -7.76 -3.91 0.38
CA GLY A 152 -8.25 -2.60 0.82
C GLY A 152 -9.58 -2.67 1.59
N HIS A 153 -9.96 -1.55 2.22
CA HIS A 153 -11.09 -1.50 3.17
C HIS A 153 -12.46 -1.69 2.54
N ASN A 154 -12.65 -1.34 1.28
CA ASN A 154 -13.93 -1.50 0.56
C ASN A 154 -14.09 -2.86 -0.12
N SER A 155 -13.23 -3.81 0.19
CA SER A 155 -13.26 -5.12 -0.43
C SER A 155 -14.47 -5.95 0.00
N THR A 156 -15.26 -6.41 -0.97
CA THR A 156 -16.34 -7.37 -0.70
C THR A 156 -15.81 -8.67 -0.11
N LEU A 157 -14.57 -9.06 -0.44
CA LEU A 157 -13.93 -10.23 0.12
C LEU A 157 -13.69 -10.08 1.62
N ILE A 158 -13.21 -8.92 2.08
CA ILE A 158 -13.03 -8.62 3.51
C ILE A 158 -14.38 -8.61 4.21
N LYS A 159 -15.39 -8.00 3.61
CA LYS A 159 -16.75 -8.02 4.18
C LYS A 159 -17.24 -9.45 4.37
N ASN A 160 -17.09 -10.31 3.37
CA ASN A 160 -17.54 -11.71 3.43
C ASN A 160 -16.77 -12.55 4.44
N LEU A 161 -15.48 -12.26 4.66
CA LEU A 161 -14.63 -13.00 5.62
C LEU A 161 -14.84 -12.56 7.07
N PHE A 162 -15.20 -11.31 7.31
CA PHE A 162 -15.18 -10.68 8.63
C PHE A 162 -16.45 -9.87 8.96
N ASN A 163 -17.57 -10.12 8.28
CA ASN A 163 -18.77 -9.28 8.31
C ASN A 163 -19.18 -8.84 9.70
N ASP A 164 -19.23 -9.76 10.65
CA ASP A 164 -19.69 -9.51 12.03
C ASP A 164 -18.57 -9.01 12.97
N LYS A 165 -17.34 -8.86 12.46
CA LYS A 165 -16.15 -8.48 13.23
C LYS A 165 -15.58 -7.12 12.82
N ILE A 166 -16.21 -6.44 11.84
CA ILE A 166 -15.72 -5.15 11.36
C ILE A 166 -16.43 -4.03 12.12
N ILE A 167 -15.69 -3.36 12.98
CA ILE A 167 -16.14 -2.12 13.61
C ILE A 167 -15.87 -0.98 12.63
N LYS A 168 -16.90 -0.21 12.30
CA LYS A 168 -16.81 0.96 11.42
C LYS A 168 -17.25 2.20 12.17
N ASN A 169 -16.36 3.16 12.27
CA ASN A 169 -16.68 4.51 12.70
C ASN A 169 -16.57 5.45 11.50
N SER A 170 -17.60 6.26 11.30
CA SER A 170 -17.60 7.33 10.31
C SER A 170 -17.45 8.66 11.01
N TYR A 171 -16.40 9.39 10.72
CA TYR A 171 -16.18 10.74 11.27
C TYR A 171 -16.99 11.80 10.52
N LYS A 172 -17.67 11.44 9.43
CA LYS A 172 -18.40 12.35 8.52
C LYS A 172 -17.52 13.48 7.98
N GLU A 173 -16.22 13.23 7.92
CA GLU A 173 -15.21 14.17 7.46
C GLU A 173 -14.51 13.58 6.24
N PHE A 174 -13.96 14.44 5.41
CA PHE A 174 -13.15 14.06 4.25
C PHE A 174 -11.97 15.00 4.12
N ALA A 175 -10.86 14.46 3.67
CA ALA A 175 -9.66 15.24 3.38
C ALA A 175 -9.55 15.49 1.87
N VAL A 176 -9.21 16.71 1.52
CA VAL A 176 -8.87 17.10 0.14
C VAL A 176 -7.36 17.28 0.07
N THR A 177 -6.74 16.66 -0.94
CA THR A 177 -5.31 16.85 -1.22
C THR A 177 -5.14 17.51 -2.57
N THR A 178 -4.23 18.47 -2.64
CA THR A 178 -3.85 19.12 -3.88
C THR A 178 -2.32 19.17 -4.02
N ILE A 179 -1.85 19.31 -5.25
CA ILE A 179 -0.45 19.58 -5.57
C ILE A 179 -0.43 20.99 -6.14
N ILE A 180 0.37 21.84 -5.56
CA ILE A 180 0.55 23.25 -5.97
C ILE A 180 1.83 23.35 -6.75
#